data_18de50e445a18c53ec20243dc9d9f748
#
_entry.id   18de50e445a18c53ec20243dc9d9f748
#
_cell.length_a   1.000
_cell.length_b   1.000
_cell.length_c   1.000
_cell.angle_alpha   90.00
_cell.angle_beta   90.00
_cell.angle_gamma   90.00
#
_symmetry.space_group_name_H-M   'P 1'
#
loop_
_entity.id
_entity.type
_entity.pdbx_description
1 polymer ?
#
loop_
_entity_poly.entity_id
_entity_poly.type
_entity_poly.pdbx_seq_one_letter_code
_entity_poly.pdbx_strand_id
1 'polypeptide(L)'
;MAPPIDPPPKPNPIRGPNRMKLGIMASNCSGGSTVTTAPEAWPMTWPDNVRLAQMADRAGFEALLPVGRWKGYGGPSNFNNRTFETFTWAAGIAAVTERIAVLSTVHAPLVHPVTAAKQAATIDHISGGRFVLNVVCGWFRNEFEMFGAEWRGHDRRYEYAAEWLSLARRLWTETAPFDFDGAYFQGRDLWSAPKPLQGGALPVMNAGSSPTGQRFSAENCDMNFVMLRQKDAASDRAQIAGLKDMAAERGRASGCWIHGYAVVRPTEAEARRALERYVVDYGDDVAVSNMLEIFGMESATLEPAVMDAFRFHFKAGHGGYPLVGTPEQVVAEMARLADMGVDGILLSWLDYLGEGERWIEDVLPLMESAGLRAPAA
;
A
#
# COMPACT_ATOMS: atom_id res chain seq x y z
N MET A 1 -7.16 9.06 -41.22
CA MET A 1 -6.25 8.31 -40.36
C MET A 1 -6.32 8.93 -38.96
N ALA A 2 -6.77 8.22 -37.98
CA ALA A 2 -6.64 8.67 -36.59
C ALA A 2 -5.15 8.88 -36.28
N PRO A 3 -4.76 9.92 -35.53
CA PRO A 3 -3.37 10.09 -35.14
C PRO A 3 -2.86 8.84 -34.39
N PRO A 4 -1.58 8.49 -34.54
CA PRO A 4 -1.01 7.42 -33.76
C PRO A 4 -1.13 7.83 -32.28
N ILE A 5 -1.87 7.07 -31.66
CA ILE A 5 -2.25 7.22 -30.30
C ILE A 5 -1.10 6.63 -29.52
N ASP A 6 -0.68 7.30 -28.52
CA ASP A 6 0.15 6.91 -27.40
C ASP A 6 1.17 5.75 -27.61
N PRO A 7 2.39 5.89 -27.13
CA PRO A 7 3.35 4.80 -27.17
C PRO A 7 2.78 3.58 -26.42
N PRO A 8 3.20 2.37 -26.78
CA PRO A 8 2.79 1.18 -26.05
C PRO A 8 3.15 1.32 -24.56
N PRO A 9 2.32 0.79 -23.66
CA PRO A 9 2.57 0.90 -22.22
C PRO A 9 3.90 0.25 -21.86
N LYS A 10 4.63 0.87 -20.94
CA LYS A 10 5.80 0.25 -20.32
C LYS A 10 5.34 -0.98 -19.53
N PRO A 11 6.15 -2.05 -19.42
CA PRO A 11 5.85 -3.15 -18.52
C PRO A 11 5.68 -2.62 -17.08
N ASN A 12 4.56 -2.95 -16.44
CA ASN A 12 4.35 -2.52 -15.06
C ASN A 12 5.27 -3.35 -14.13
N PRO A 13 6.17 -2.72 -13.34
CA PRO A 13 7.20 -3.43 -12.56
C PRO A 13 6.63 -4.35 -11.48
N ILE A 14 5.40 -4.12 -11.01
CA ILE A 14 4.76 -5.06 -10.06
C ILE A 14 4.56 -6.46 -10.63
N ARG A 15 4.56 -6.60 -11.96
CA ARG A 15 4.49 -7.87 -12.70
C ARG A 15 5.87 -8.40 -13.11
N GLY A 16 6.93 -7.70 -12.69
CA GLY A 16 8.31 -8.08 -12.97
C GLY A 16 8.71 -9.42 -12.33
N PRO A 17 9.86 -9.97 -12.76
CA PRO A 17 10.29 -11.32 -12.37
C PRO A 17 10.94 -11.40 -10.99
N ASN A 18 11.21 -10.27 -10.31
CA ASN A 18 11.85 -10.27 -9.00
C ASN A 18 11.07 -11.13 -8.01
N ARG A 19 11.78 -12.03 -7.35
CA ARG A 19 11.22 -12.97 -6.38
C ARG A 19 10.70 -12.25 -5.13
N MET A 20 11.38 -11.18 -4.69
CA MET A 20 10.94 -10.26 -3.67
C MET A 20 10.92 -8.85 -4.24
N LYS A 21 9.74 -8.32 -4.47
CA LYS A 21 9.54 -6.95 -4.94
C LYS A 21 9.61 -5.98 -3.77
N LEU A 22 10.15 -4.80 -4.02
CA LEU A 22 10.25 -3.72 -3.04
C LEU A 22 9.31 -2.58 -3.40
N GLY A 23 8.62 -2.06 -2.40
CA GLY A 23 7.90 -0.82 -2.51
C GLY A 23 8.13 0.06 -1.28
N ILE A 24 7.62 1.29 -1.34
CA ILE A 24 7.63 2.22 -0.20
C ILE A 24 6.19 2.59 0.13
N MET A 25 5.85 2.59 1.42
CA MET A 25 4.52 2.91 1.91
C MET A 25 4.49 4.25 2.65
N ALA A 26 3.38 4.98 2.51
CA ALA A 26 3.00 6.13 3.33
C ALA A 26 3.92 7.36 3.27
N SER A 27 4.77 7.49 2.24
CA SER A 27 5.60 8.68 2.08
C SER A 27 4.80 9.98 1.87
N ASN A 28 3.54 9.87 1.48
CA ASN A 28 2.61 10.99 1.32
C ASN A 28 1.99 11.49 2.64
N CYS A 29 2.33 10.87 3.79
CA CYS A 29 1.77 11.19 5.10
C CYS A 29 2.83 11.70 6.07
N SER A 30 2.48 12.64 6.95
CA SER A 30 3.35 13.05 8.06
C SER A 30 3.57 11.88 9.03
N GLY A 31 4.84 11.66 9.42
CA GLY A 31 5.27 10.50 10.20
C GLY A 31 5.38 9.20 9.38
N GLY A 32 4.99 9.21 8.11
CA GLY A 32 5.02 7.99 7.29
C GLY A 32 4.17 6.88 7.90
N SER A 33 4.81 5.80 8.34
CA SER A 33 4.17 4.71 9.08
C SER A 33 4.58 4.65 10.56
N THR A 34 5.38 5.59 11.08
CA THR A 34 5.87 5.59 12.47
C THR A 34 5.06 6.54 13.35
N VAL A 35 4.56 6.04 14.49
CA VAL A 35 3.74 6.82 15.43
C VAL A 35 4.64 7.33 16.55
N THR A 36 5.38 8.39 16.30
CA THR A 36 6.45 8.90 17.16
C THR A 36 6.60 10.41 17.06
N THR A 37 7.14 11.01 18.10
CA THR A 37 7.56 12.43 18.14
C THR A 37 9.06 12.60 17.93
N ALA A 38 9.78 11.55 17.54
CA ALA A 38 11.20 11.61 17.24
C ALA A 38 11.49 12.69 16.18
N PRO A 39 12.53 13.50 16.36
CA PRO A 39 12.80 14.64 15.47
C PRO A 39 13.15 14.23 14.04
N GLU A 40 13.57 12.98 13.82
CA GLU A 40 13.86 12.40 12.52
C GLU A 40 12.62 11.85 11.80
N ALA A 41 11.44 11.88 12.46
CA ALA A 41 10.21 11.38 11.87
C ALA A 41 9.91 12.09 10.53
N TRP A 42 9.42 11.32 9.58
CA TRP A 42 9.20 11.78 8.20
C TRP A 42 8.38 13.08 8.12
N PRO A 43 8.93 14.18 7.61
CA PRO A 43 8.26 15.49 7.61
C PRO A 43 7.20 15.63 6.51
N MET A 44 7.21 14.73 5.50
CA MET A 44 6.25 14.70 4.38
C MET A 44 6.21 16.02 3.59
N THR A 45 7.37 16.59 3.22
CA THR A 45 7.39 17.72 2.29
C THR A 45 7.29 17.24 0.85
N TRP A 46 6.80 18.08 -0.07
CA TRP A 46 6.74 17.71 -1.49
C TRP A 46 8.14 17.47 -2.09
N PRO A 47 9.15 18.34 -1.85
CA PRO A 47 10.51 18.08 -2.32
C PRO A 47 11.08 16.74 -1.83
N ASP A 48 10.83 16.37 -0.57
CA ASP A 48 11.31 15.10 -0.02
C ASP A 48 10.59 13.90 -0.64
N ASN A 49 9.29 14.02 -0.92
CA ASN A 49 8.55 12.98 -1.66
C ASN A 49 9.12 12.77 -3.07
N VAL A 50 9.43 13.84 -3.79
CA VAL A 50 10.06 13.76 -5.13
C VAL A 50 11.45 13.12 -5.03
N ARG A 51 12.27 13.56 -4.08
CA ARG A 51 13.63 13.01 -3.86
C ARG A 51 13.58 11.52 -3.54
N LEU A 52 12.70 11.11 -2.62
CA LEU A 52 12.51 9.71 -2.25
C LEU A 52 12.05 8.88 -3.45
N ALA A 53 11.04 9.35 -4.19
CA ALA A 53 10.51 8.65 -5.34
C ALA A 53 11.57 8.43 -6.43
N GLN A 54 12.36 9.47 -6.74
CA GLN A 54 13.45 9.37 -7.71
C GLN A 54 14.59 8.48 -7.23
N MET A 55 14.89 8.47 -5.93
CA MET A 55 15.87 7.57 -5.32
C MET A 55 15.44 6.11 -5.48
N ALA A 56 14.19 5.80 -5.11
CA ALA A 56 13.60 4.47 -5.23
C ALA A 56 13.50 4.00 -6.71
N ASP A 57 13.12 4.92 -7.61
CA ASP A 57 13.03 4.66 -9.05
C ASP A 57 14.38 4.25 -9.65
N ARG A 58 15.43 5.00 -9.33
CA ARG A 58 16.81 4.68 -9.77
C ARG A 58 17.34 3.39 -9.17
N ALA A 59 16.99 3.08 -7.93
CA ALA A 59 17.38 1.85 -7.24
C ALA A 59 16.57 0.62 -7.69
N GLY A 60 15.58 0.80 -8.58
CA GLY A 60 14.78 -0.29 -9.15
C GLY A 60 13.73 -0.82 -8.21
N PHE A 61 13.23 -0.04 -7.25
CA PHE A 61 12.03 -0.41 -6.48
C PHE A 61 10.83 -0.55 -7.42
N GLU A 62 9.91 -1.44 -7.06
CA GLU A 62 8.76 -1.76 -7.91
C GLU A 62 7.52 -0.90 -7.64
N ALA A 63 7.33 -0.36 -6.42
CA ALA A 63 6.09 0.31 -6.07
C ALA A 63 6.21 1.48 -5.09
N LEU A 64 5.35 2.49 -5.25
CA LEU A 64 5.11 3.55 -4.26
C LEU A 64 3.62 3.55 -3.90
N LEU A 65 3.30 3.24 -2.64
CA LEU A 65 1.92 3.17 -2.15
C LEU A 65 1.62 4.34 -1.20
N PRO A 66 0.80 5.32 -1.62
CA PRO A 66 0.31 6.37 -0.74
C PRO A 66 -0.82 5.86 0.15
N VAL A 67 -0.92 6.38 1.36
CA VAL A 67 -2.05 6.14 2.26
C VAL A 67 -3.14 7.16 1.99
N GLY A 68 -4.37 6.70 1.78
CA GLY A 68 -5.55 7.56 1.74
C GLY A 68 -5.95 7.95 3.15
N ARG A 69 -5.83 9.25 3.48
CA ARG A 69 -6.13 9.77 4.82
C ARG A 69 -6.62 11.21 4.74
N TRP A 70 -7.64 11.54 5.53
CA TRP A 70 -8.22 12.87 5.60
C TRP A 70 -8.17 13.46 7.02
N LYS A 71 -8.06 12.60 8.03
CA LYS A 71 -7.93 12.97 9.44
C LYS A 71 -6.83 12.13 10.09
N GLY A 72 -5.97 12.79 10.87
CA GLY A 72 -4.99 12.10 11.71
C GLY A 72 -5.62 11.45 12.94
N TYR A 73 -4.77 10.85 13.73
CA TYR A 73 -5.18 10.11 14.92
C TYR A 73 -5.02 10.92 16.22
N GLY A 74 -4.66 12.20 16.11
CA GLY A 74 -4.39 13.04 17.28
C GLY A 74 -3.10 12.65 18.01
N GLY A 75 -3.02 12.95 19.29
CA GLY A 75 -1.80 12.80 20.09
C GLY A 75 -0.72 13.84 19.75
N PRO A 76 0.41 13.85 20.48
CA PRO A 76 1.50 14.77 20.24
C PRO A 76 2.13 14.69 18.84
N SER A 77 2.22 13.50 18.25
CA SER A 77 2.74 13.32 16.89
C SER A 77 1.77 13.77 15.81
N ASN A 78 0.48 13.84 16.14
CA ASN A 78 -0.62 14.06 15.19
C ASN A 78 -0.45 13.22 13.91
N PHE A 79 -0.16 11.93 14.12
CA PHE A 79 0.19 10.97 13.09
C PHE A 79 -0.78 10.98 11.91
N ASN A 80 -0.24 11.06 10.70
CA ASN A 80 -0.98 11.09 9.43
C ASN A 80 -2.02 12.22 9.29
N ASN A 81 -1.95 13.29 10.09
CA ASN A 81 -2.87 14.42 9.96
C ASN A 81 -2.60 15.29 8.72
N ARG A 82 -1.34 15.39 8.31
CA ARG A 82 -0.95 16.03 7.06
C ARG A 82 -0.71 14.96 6.01
N THR A 83 -1.49 14.99 4.92
CA THR A 83 -1.44 13.96 3.88
C THR A 83 -1.70 14.61 2.53
N PHE A 84 -0.88 14.28 1.53
CA PHE A 84 -1.22 14.63 0.14
C PHE A 84 -2.31 13.70 -0.38
N GLU A 85 -3.28 14.27 -1.09
CA GLU A 85 -4.34 13.51 -1.75
C GLU A 85 -3.74 12.54 -2.78
N THR A 86 -4.21 11.30 -2.78
CA THR A 86 -3.48 10.18 -3.37
C THR A 86 -3.44 10.17 -4.91
N PHE A 87 -4.52 10.59 -5.59
CA PHE A 87 -4.51 10.69 -7.06
C PHE A 87 -3.65 11.85 -7.53
N THR A 88 -3.76 13.01 -6.89
CA THR A 88 -2.95 14.19 -7.21
C THR A 88 -1.47 13.95 -6.92
N TRP A 89 -1.18 13.31 -5.77
CA TRP A 89 0.18 12.90 -5.44
C TRP A 89 0.74 11.91 -6.46
N ALA A 90 -0.05 10.88 -6.84
CA ALA A 90 0.36 9.88 -7.80
C ALA A 90 0.66 10.49 -9.19
N ALA A 91 -0.15 11.45 -9.66
CA ALA A 91 0.10 12.16 -10.89
C ALA A 91 1.44 12.92 -10.86
N GLY A 92 1.70 13.65 -9.76
CA GLY A 92 2.95 14.40 -9.58
C GLY A 92 4.18 13.49 -9.52
N ILE A 93 4.11 12.37 -8.78
CA ILE A 93 5.20 11.40 -8.67
C ILE A 93 5.42 10.64 -10.00
N ALA A 94 4.35 10.27 -10.69
CA ALA A 94 4.45 9.62 -11.99
C ALA A 94 5.19 10.48 -13.03
N ALA A 95 5.01 11.80 -12.97
CA ALA A 95 5.65 12.75 -13.89
C ALA A 95 7.16 12.93 -13.66
N VAL A 96 7.67 12.58 -12.47
CA VAL A 96 9.09 12.74 -12.08
C VAL A 96 9.85 11.42 -11.90
N THR A 97 9.22 10.29 -12.27
CA THR A 97 9.78 8.94 -12.22
C THR A 97 9.62 8.23 -13.57
N GLU A 98 10.45 7.20 -13.84
CA GLU A 98 10.48 6.56 -15.16
C GLU A 98 10.11 5.08 -15.14
N ARG A 99 10.35 4.37 -14.04
CA ARG A 99 10.28 2.90 -13.94
C ARG A 99 9.32 2.40 -12.88
N ILE A 100 9.35 2.99 -11.68
CA ILE A 100 8.58 2.55 -10.52
C ILE A 100 7.06 2.66 -10.76
N ALA A 101 6.29 1.68 -10.33
CA ALA A 101 4.84 1.77 -10.31
C ALA A 101 4.37 2.76 -9.24
N VAL A 102 3.44 3.62 -9.63
CA VAL A 102 2.84 4.60 -8.73
C VAL A 102 1.41 4.18 -8.44
N LEU A 103 1.10 4.00 -7.16
CA LEU A 103 -0.23 3.63 -6.72
C LEU A 103 -1.03 4.88 -6.30
N SER A 104 -2.35 4.74 -6.31
CA SER A 104 -3.26 5.65 -5.63
C SER A 104 -4.21 4.85 -4.75
N THR A 105 -4.40 5.27 -3.51
CA THR A 105 -5.34 4.64 -2.58
C THR A 105 -6.67 5.40 -2.61
N VAL A 106 -7.73 4.74 -3.06
CA VAL A 106 -9.08 5.30 -3.11
C VAL A 106 -10.00 4.62 -2.09
N HIS A 107 -10.70 5.41 -1.29
CA HIS A 107 -11.83 4.92 -0.52
C HIS A 107 -13.07 4.93 -1.42
N ALA A 108 -13.49 3.76 -1.91
CA ALA A 108 -14.60 3.63 -2.85
C ALA A 108 -15.86 4.41 -2.43
N PRO A 109 -16.27 4.45 -1.14
CA PRO A 109 -17.44 5.21 -0.73
C PRO A 109 -17.28 6.74 -0.74
N LEU A 110 -16.05 7.26 -0.85
CA LEU A 110 -15.78 8.71 -0.79
C LEU A 110 -15.53 9.34 -2.16
N VAL A 111 -15.31 8.53 -3.20
CA VAL A 111 -15.01 9.01 -4.55
C VAL A 111 -15.90 8.29 -5.55
N HIS A 112 -16.58 9.06 -6.42
CA HIS A 112 -17.45 8.47 -7.43
C HIS A 112 -16.64 7.66 -8.46
N PRO A 113 -17.07 6.45 -8.88
CA PRO A 113 -16.30 5.59 -9.80
C PRO A 113 -15.99 6.23 -11.15
N VAL A 114 -16.89 7.08 -11.68
CA VAL A 114 -16.65 7.83 -12.94
C VAL A 114 -15.46 8.78 -12.78
N THR A 115 -15.37 9.50 -11.67
CA THR A 115 -14.25 10.40 -11.38
C THR A 115 -12.95 9.63 -11.22
N ALA A 116 -12.97 8.58 -10.39
CA ALA A 116 -11.79 7.76 -10.15
C ALA A 116 -11.30 7.04 -11.41
N ALA A 117 -12.22 6.55 -12.25
CA ALA A 117 -11.86 5.92 -13.53
C ALA A 117 -11.14 6.90 -14.46
N LYS A 118 -11.60 8.17 -14.52
CA LYS A 118 -10.97 9.23 -15.29
C LYS A 118 -9.59 9.59 -14.73
N GLN A 119 -9.46 9.75 -13.42
CA GLN A 119 -8.19 10.03 -12.74
C GLN A 119 -7.19 8.91 -12.98
N ALA A 120 -7.61 7.64 -12.79
CA ALA A 120 -6.77 6.47 -13.04
C ALA A 120 -6.24 6.43 -14.49
N ALA A 121 -7.11 6.62 -15.49
CA ALA A 121 -6.70 6.67 -16.89
C ALA A 121 -5.70 7.80 -17.15
N THR A 122 -5.92 8.99 -16.57
CA THR A 122 -5.02 10.14 -16.73
C THR A 122 -3.64 9.84 -16.15
N ILE A 123 -3.57 9.29 -14.94
CA ILE A 123 -2.29 8.94 -14.29
C ILE A 123 -1.60 7.80 -15.03
N ASP A 124 -2.37 6.86 -15.57
CA ASP A 124 -1.82 5.76 -16.38
C ASP A 124 -1.10 6.30 -17.62
N HIS A 125 -1.65 7.31 -18.30
CA HIS A 125 -0.97 8.03 -19.39
C HIS A 125 0.26 8.79 -18.91
N ILE A 126 0.17 9.57 -17.82
CA ILE A 126 1.31 10.31 -17.27
C ILE A 126 2.46 9.36 -16.92
N SER A 127 2.14 8.21 -16.34
CA SER A 127 3.13 7.19 -15.95
C SER A 127 3.63 6.32 -17.11
N GLY A 128 2.99 6.37 -18.30
CA GLY A 128 3.31 5.47 -19.41
C GLY A 128 2.91 4.01 -19.14
N GLY A 129 1.82 3.77 -18.40
CA GLY A 129 1.31 2.42 -18.11
C GLY A 129 1.83 1.81 -16.79
N ARG A 130 2.30 2.63 -15.84
CA ARG A 130 2.83 2.16 -14.53
C ARG A 130 1.87 2.40 -13.36
N PHE A 131 0.66 2.87 -13.63
CA PHE A 131 -0.31 3.14 -12.57
C PHE A 131 -0.93 1.84 -12.02
N VAL A 132 -1.25 1.85 -10.72
CA VAL A 132 -1.95 0.78 -10.00
C VAL A 132 -2.98 1.40 -9.07
N LEU A 133 -4.18 0.84 -9.01
CA LEU A 133 -5.23 1.34 -8.15
C LEU A 133 -5.36 0.48 -6.88
N ASN A 134 -5.19 1.09 -5.71
CA ASN A 134 -5.49 0.46 -4.43
C ASN A 134 -6.91 0.85 -3.98
N VAL A 135 -7.85 -0.09 -3.99
CA VAL A 135 -9.25 0.14 -3.64
C VAL A 135 -9.49 -0.25 -2.18
N VAL A 136 -9.91 0.71 -1.36
CA VAL A 136 -10.28 0.50 0.04
C VAL A 136 -11.80 0.64 0.20
N CYS A 137 -12.42 -0.34 0.84
CA CYS A 137 -13.88 -0.38 1.01
C CYS A 137 -14.39 0.54 2.14
N GLY A 138 -13.46 1.19 2.87
CA GLY A 138 -13.76 2.12 3.95
C GLY A 138 -13.77 1.44 5.34
N TRP A 139 -13.14 2.07 6.31
CA TRP A 139 -13.03 1.55 7.68
C TRP A 139 -12.98 2.68 8.75
N PHE A 140 -12.61 3.90 8.38
CA PHE A 140 -12.48 5.03 9.30
C PHE A 140 -13.75 5.88 9.29
N ARG A 141 -14.65 5.63 10.24
CA ARG A 141 -15.97 6.24 10.31
C ARG A 141 -15.94 7.77 10.30
N ASN A 142 -14.98 8.39 11.00
CA ASN A 142 -14.87 9.85 11.07
C ASN A 142 -14.63 10.51 9.70
N GLU A 143 -13.98 9.80 8.76
CA GLU A 143 -13.82 10.29 7.39
C GLU A 143 -15.13 10.22 6.61
N PHE A 144 -15.96 9.18 6.81
CA PHE A 144 -17.30 9.12 6.22
C PHE A 144 -18.18 10.28 6.70
N GLU A 145 -18.15 10.57 7.98
CA GLU A 145 -18.89 11.69 8.57
C GLU A 145 -18.41 13.04 8.00
N MET A 146 -17.11 13.22 7.79
CA MET A 146 -16.53 14.40 7.16
C MET A 146 -17.03 14.61 5.72
N PHE A 147 -17.23 13.54 4.96
CA PHE A 147 -17.75 13.59 3.60
C PHE A 147 -19.28 13.54 3.50
N GLY A 148 -19.98 13.38 4.63
CA GLY A 148 -21.43 13.11 4.62
C GLY A 148 -21.79 11.80 3.91
N ALA A 149 -20.84 10.87 3.83
CA ALA A 149 -21.03 9.59 3.17
C ALA A 149 -21.72 8.59 4.10
N GLU A 150 -22.54 7.72 3.51
CA GLU A 150 -23.27 6.70 4.26
C GLU A 150 -22.32 5.67 4.86
N TRP A 151 -22.45 5.43 6.18
CA TRP A 151 -21.74 4.38 6.89
C TRP A 151 -22.48 3.05 6.76
N ARG A 152 -22.14 2.27 5.74
CA ARG A 152 -22.74 0.95 5.49
C ARG A 152 -22.19 -0.12 6.43
N GLY A 153 -22.96 -1.16 6.68
CA GLY A 153 -22.49 -2.37 7.36
C GLY A 153 -21.29 -3.01 6.64
N HIS A 154 -20.48 -3.75 7.39
CA HIS A 154 -19.20 -4.29 6.91
C HIS A 154 -19.29 -4.97 5.53
N ASP A 155 -20.16 -5.96 5.35
CA ASP A 155 -20.25 -6.72 4.11
C ASP A 155 -20.81 -5.88 2.95
N ARG A 156 -21.77 -4.99 3.23
CA ARG A 156 -22.31 -4.07 2.24
C ARG A 156 -21.29 -3.07 1.70
N ARG A 157 -20.23 -2.77 2.44
CA ARG A 157 -19.13 -1.94 1.93
C ARG A 157 -18.33 -2.66 0.85
N TYR A 158 -18.18 -3.99 0.94
CA TYR A 158 -17.54 -4.78 -0.10
C TYR A 158 -18.43 -4.99 -1.32
N GLU A 159 -19.74 -5.17 -1.15
CA GLU A 159 -20.71 -5.20 -2.26
C GLU A 159 -20.69 -3.87 -3.04
N TYR A 160 -20.73 -2.74 -2.30
CA TYR A 160 -20.60 -1.41 -2.88
C TYR A 160 -19.29 -1.24 -3.67
N ALA A 161 -18.16 -1.67 -3.09
CA ALA A 161 -16.86 -1.57 -3.73
C ALA A 161 -16.74 -2.48 -4.97
N ALA A 162 -17.37 -3.64 -4.96
CA ALA A 162 -17.40 -4.54 -6.12
C ALA A 162 -18.18 -3.92 -7.29
N GLU A 163 -19.34 -3.31 -7.04
CA GLU A 163 -20.10 -2.61 -8.07
C GLU A 163 -19.36 -1.34 -8.54
N TRP A 164 -18.75 -0.57 -7.60
CA TRP A 164 -17.90 0.57 -7.90
C TRP A 164 -16.78 0.19 -8.88
N LEU A 165 -16.07 -0.89 -8.59
CA LEU A 165 -14.96 -1.37 -9.43
C LEU A 165 -15.46 -1.93 -10.77
N SER A 166 -16.60 -2.58 -10.80
CA SER A 166 -17.24 -3.04 -12.02
C SER A 166 -17.54 -1.88 -12.97
N LEU A 167 -18.12 -0.80 -12.46
CA LEU A 167 -18.40 0.41 -13.25
C LEU A 167 -17.11 1.07 -13.72
N ALA A 168 -16.09 1.20 -12.85
CA ALA A 168 -14.80 1.76 -13.25
C ALA A 168 -14.14 0.94 -14.38
N ARG A 169 -14.16 -0.39 -14.28
CA ARG A 169 -13.62 -1.28 -15.32
C ARG A 169 -14.36 -1.14 -16.64
N ARG A 170 -15.69 -1.04 -16.64
CA ARG A 170 -16.45 -0.79 -17.86
C ARG A 170 -16.07 0.55 -18.52
N LEU A 171 -15.87 1.60 -17.72
CA LEU A 171 -15.38 2.88 -18.22
C LEU A 171 -13.98 2.79 -18.86
N TRP A 172 -13.13 1.86 -18.41
CA TRP A 172 -11.80 1.62 -18.99
C TRP A 172 -11.83 0.77 -20.26
N THR A 173 -12.85 -0.09 -20.44
CA THR A 173 -12.84 -1.12 -21.49
C THR A 173 -13.88 -0.94 -22.57
N GLU A 174 -15.07 -0.42 -22.24
CA GLU A 174 -16.15 -0.26 -23.22
C GLU A 174 -15.75 0.69 -24.36
N THR A 175 -16.03 0.29 -25.58
CA THR A 175 -15.67 1.02 -26.81
C THR A 175 -16.77 1.94 -27.32
N ALA A 176 -17.96 1.91 -26.71
CA ALA A 176 -19.10 2.76 -26.98
C ALA A 176 -19.75 3.21 -25.65
N PRO A 177 -20.53 4.30 -25.66
CA PRO A 177 -21.33 4.69 -24.51
C PRO A 177 -22.25 3.55 -24.06
N PHE A 178 -22.47 3.43 -22.75
CA PHE A 178 -23.26 2.37 -22.14
C PHE A 178 -24.11 2.87 -20.97
N ASP A 179 -25.17 2.15 -20.68
CA ASP A 179 -25.96 2.35 -19.47
C ASP A 179 -25.51 1.39 -18.36
N PHE A 180 -25.64 1.83 -17.12
CA PHE A 180 -25.35 1.05 -15.93
C PHE A 180 -26.53 1.14 -14.96
N ASP A 181 -27.09 -0.01 -14.58
CA ASP A 181 -28.23 -0.14 -13.66
C ASP A 181 -27.85 -1.11 -12.53
N GLY A 182 -27.03 -0.60 -11.59
CA GLY A 182 -26.62 -1.35 -10.40
C GLY A 182 -27.49 -1.07 -9.18
N ALA A 183 -27.18 -1.74 -8.09
CA ALA A 183 -27.85 -1.53 -6.80
C ALA A 183 -27.39 -0.22 -6.12
N TYR A 184 -26.17 0.20 -6.37
CA TYR A 184 -25.52 1.36 -5.75
C TYR A 184 -25.28 2.48 -6.74
N PHE A 185 -25.05 2.16 -8.00
CA PHE A 185 -24.74 3.14 -9.05
C PHE A 185 -25.70 2.99 -10.22
N GLN A 186 -26.15 4.12 -10.72
CA GLN A 186 -26.99 4.18 -11.92
C GLN A 186 -26.45 5.30 -12.82
N GLY A 187 -26.39 5.07 -14.11
CA GLY A 187 -25.92 6.05 -15.08
C GLY A 187 -26.40 5.76 -16.47
N ARG A 188 -26.53 6.80 -17.28
CA ARG A 188 -26.94 6.73 -18.69
C ARG A 188 -25.87 7.35 -19.57
N ASP A 189 -25.69 6.79 -20.75
CA ASP A 189 -24.73 7.27 -21.75
C ASP A 189 -23.31 7.44 -21.15
N LEU A 190 -22.90 6.49 -20.30
CA LEU A 190 -21.61 6.53 -19.61
C LEU A 190 -20.46 6.33 -20.61
N TRP A 191 -19.51 7.23 -20.58
CA TRP A 191 -18.34 7.20 -21.45
C TRP A 191 -17.10 7.77 -20.77
N SER A 192 -15.94 7.20 -21.04
CA SER A 192 -14.65 7.76 -20.63
C SER A 192 -13.59 7.56 -21.71
N ALA A 193 -12.93 8.63 -22.11
CA ALA A 193 -11.75 8.66 -22.97
C ALA A 193 -10.78 9.74 -22.47
N PRO A 194 -9.43 9.54 -22.59
CA PRO A 194 -8.79 8.34 -23.12
C PRO A 194 -9.03 7.11 -22.24
N LYS A 195 -8.85 5.93 -22.80
CA LYS A 195 -8.77 4.68 -22.03
C LYS A 195 -7.39 4.59 -21.38
N PRO A 196 -7.23 3.85 -20.25
CA PRO A 196 -5.88 3.58 -19.72
C PRO A 196 -4.99 2.93 -20.78
N LEU A 197 -3.70 3.23 -20.80
CA LEU A 197 -2.72 2.56 -21.67
C LEU A 197 -2.65 1.06 -21.39
N GLN A 198 -2.82 0.66 -20.13
CA GLN A 198 -2.91 -0.75 -19.72
C GLN A 198 -4.26 -1.38 -20.07
N GLY A 199 -5.22 -0.61 -20.57
CA GLY A 199 -6.56 -1.05 -20.92
C GLY A 199 -7.28 -1.71 -19.75
N GLY A 200 -7.98 -2.82 -20.00
CA GLY A 200 -8.64 -3.61 -18.94
C GLY A 200 -7.70 -4.33 -17.98
N ALA A 201 -6.38 -4.32 -18.24
CA ALA A 201 -5.37 -4.93 -17.41
C ALA A 201 -4.75 -3.99 -16.37
N LEU A 202 -5.33 -2.78 -16.14
CA LEU A 202 -4.90 -1.88 -15.08
C LEU A 202 -4.96 -2.62 -13.72
N PRO A 203 -3.82 -2.78 -13.02
CA PRO A 203 -3.78 -3.61 -11.82
C PRO A 203 -4.52 -2.98 -10.65
N VAL A 204 -5.14 -3.84 -9.84
CA VAL A 204 -5.88 -3.44 -8.65
C VAL A 204 -5.31 -4.13 -7.42
N MET A 205 -5.15 -3.38 -6.34
CA MET A 205 -4.76 -3.84 -5.01
C MET A 205 -5.92 -3.65 -4.03
N ASN A 206 -6.00 -4.51 -3.01
CA ASN A 206 -6.88 -4.33 -1.86
C ASN A 206 -6.23 -4.87 -0.58
N ALA A 207 -6.62 -4.34 0.57
CA ALA A 207 -6.10 -4.68 1.89
C ALA A 207 -7.15 -5.35 2.81
N GLY A 208 -8.14 -6.02 2.25
CA GLY A 208 -9.21 -6.66 3.01
C GLY A 208 -8.74 -7.91 3.75
N SER A 209 -8.72 -7.87 5.09
CA SER A 209 -8.28 -8.97 5.95
C SER A 209 -9.41 -9.86 6.47
N SER A 210 -10.64 -9.39 6.48
CA SER A 210 -11.82 -10.18 6.86
C SER A 210 -12.16 -11.25 5.81
N PRO A 211 -12.92 -12.30 6.14
CA PRO A 211 -13.34 -13.31 5.15
C PRO A 211 -14.02 -12.70 3.91
N THR A 212 -14.88 -11.69 4.10
CA THR A 212 -15.52 -10.96 3.00
C THR A 212 -14.50 -10.14 2.21
N GLY A 213 -13.54 -9.49 2.88
CA GLY A 213 -12.47 -8.75 2.23
C GLY A 213 -11.52 -9.63 1.42
N GLN A 214 -11.18 -10.80 1.95
CA GLN A 214 -10.35 -11.77 1.24
C GLN A 214 -11.06 -12.30 -0.03
N ARG A 215 -12.36 -12.60 0.05
CA ARG A 215 -13.17 -12.96 -1.13
C ARG A 215 -13.19 -11.84 -2.17
N PHE A 216 -13.50 -10.61 -1.74
CA PHE A 216 -13.47 -9.45 -2.63
C PHE A 216 -12.12 -9.31 -3.34
N SER A 217 -11.03 -9.45 -2.60
CA SER A 217 -9.67 -9.36 -3.13
C SER A 217 -9.38 -10.48 -4.13
N ALA A 218 -9.71 -11.72 -3.81
CA ALA A 218 -9.53 -12.87 -4.69
C ALA A 218 -10.33 -12.76 -6.00
N GLU A 219 -11.52 -12.18 -5.95
CA GLU A 219 -12.40 -11.99 -7.11
C GLU A 219 -11.99 -10.79 -7.97
N ASN A 220 -11.41 -9.75 -7.37
CA ASN A 220 -11.29 -8.47 -8.01
C ASN A 220 -9.87 -7.92 -8.11
N CYS A 221 -8.88 -8.43 -7.38
CA CYS A 221 -7.58 -7.78 -7.25
C CYS A 221 -6.43 -8.63 -7.77
N ASP A 222 -5.40 -7.94 -8.27
CA ASP A 222 -4.14 -8.53 -8.74
C ASP A 222 -3.10 -8.60 -7.62
N MET A 223 -3.31 -7.81 -6.55
CA MET A 223 -2.44 -7.73 -5.39
C MET A 223 -3.27 -7.73 -4.11
N ASN A 224 -2.90 -8.58 -3.15
CA ASN A 224 -3.41 -8.58 -1.79
C ASN A 224 -2.39 -7.95 -0.86
N PHE A 225 -2.76 -6.85 -0.20
CA PHE A 225 -1.99 -6.32 0.91
C PHE A 225 -2.40 -7.03 2.21
N VAL A 226 -1.45 -7.75 2.81
CA VAL A 226 -1.72 -8.67 3.90
C VAL A 226 -0.98 -8.25 5.16
N MET A 227 -1.67 -8.26 6.29
CA MET A 227 -1.02 -8.24 7.61
C MET A 227 -0.81 -9.69 8.06
N LEU A 228 0.43 -10.12 8.17
CA LEU A 228 0.76 -11.44 8.69
C LEU A 228 0.42 -11.53 10.18
N ARG A 229 -0.07 -12.69 10.58
CA ARG A 229 -0.46 -12.91 11.99
C ARG A 229 0.73 -13.03 12.94
N GLN A 230 1.92 -13.32 12.39
CA GLN A 230 3.20 -13.43 13.09
C GLN A 230 3.16 -14.38 14.31
N LYS A 231 2.29 -15.38 14.28
CA LYS A 231 2.21 -16.38 15.34
C LYS A 231 3.32 -17.41 15.21
N ASP A 232 3.49 -17.95 14.01
CA ASP A 232 4.53 -18.89 13.60
C ASP A 232 4.58 -18.99 12.06
N ALA A 233 5.69 -19.48 11.55
CA ALA A 233 5.92 -19.58 10.10
C ALA A 233 4.91 -20.49 9.37
N ALA A 234 4.37 -21.50 10.03
CA ALA A 234 3.40 -22.41 9.42
C ALA A 234 2.03 -21.73 9.26
N SER A 235 1.61 -20.97 10.27
CA SER A 235 0.37 -20.17 10.26
C SER A 235 0.42 -19.07 9.20
N ASP A 236 1.55 -18.36 9.10
CA ASP A 236 1.73 -17.30 8.09
C ASP A 236 1.76 -17.88 6.67
N ARG A 237 2.45 -19.00 6.46
CA ARG A 237 2.46 -19.73 5.18
C ARG A 237 1.04 -20.18 4.78
N ALA A 238 0.28 -20.73 5.72
CA ALA A 238 -1.10 -21.16 5.47
C ALA A 238 -2.01 -19.98 5.12
N GLN A 239 -1.82 -18.82 5.77
CA GLN A 239 -2.56 -17.59 5.46
C GLN A 239 -2.26 -17.12 4.02
N ILE A 240 -1.00 -17.09 3.62
CA ILE A 240 -0.57 -16.67 2.27
C ILE A 240 -1.10 -17.65 1.21
N ALA A 241 -0.90 -18.95 1.42
CA ALA A 241 -1.37 -19.99 0.52
C ALA A 241 -2.89 -19.91 0.32
N GLY A 242 -3.67 -19.81 1.41
CA GLY A 242 -5.12 -19.73 1.34
C GLY A 242 -5.63 -18.53 0.52
N LEU A 243 -4.94 -17.38 0.57
CA LEU A 243 -5.28 -16.23 -0.27
C LEU A 243 -4.99 -16.47 -1.75
N LYS A 244 -3.85 -17.07 -2.07
CA LYS A 244 -3.47 -17.41 -3.46
C LYS A 244 -4.39 -18.49 -4.04
N ASP A 245 -4.70 -19.52 -3.26
CA ASP A 245 -5.62 -20.60 -3.65
C ASP A 245 -7.02 -20.06 -3.94
N MET A 246 -7.54 -19.19 -3.07
CA MET A 246 -8.84 -18.55 -3.26
C MET A 246 -8.91 -17.74 -4.57
N ALA A 247 -7.82 -17.07 -4.98
CA ALA A 247 -7.75 -16.40 -6.27
C ALA A 247 -7.65 -17.39 -7.44
N ALA A 248 -6.84 -18.46 -7.28
CA ALA A 248 -6.66 -19.50 -8.29
C ALA A 248 -7.96 -20.27 -8.59
N GLU A 249 -8.79 -20.56 -7.57
CA GLU A 249 -10.14 -21.15 -7.73
C GLU A 249 -11.06 -20.30 -8.62
N ARG A 250 -10.75 -18.99 -8.74
CA ARG A 250 -11.47 -18.03 -9.59
C ARG A 250 -10.77 -17.76 -10.93
N GLY A 251 -9.78 -18.58 -11.27
CA GLY A 251 -8.99 -18.44 -12.50
C GLY A 251 -8.08 -17.20 -12.52
N ARG A 252 -7.70 -16.66 -11.35
CA ARG A 252 -6.87 -15.47 -11.20
C ARG A 252 -5.56 -15.79 -10.50
N ALA A 253 -4.53 -15.03 -10.84
CA ALA A 253 -3.31 -14.96 -10.05
C ALA A 253 -3.33 -13.66 -9.23
N SER A 254 -3.01 -13.74 -7.95
CA SER A 254 -2.93 -12.57 -7.07
C SER A 254 -1.65 -12.61 -6.24
N GLY A 255 -0.87 -11.52 -6.28
CA GLY A 255 0.37 -11.38 -5.51
C GLY A 255 0.08 -11.06 -4.04
N CYS A 256 0.85 -11.65 -3.14
CA CYS A 256 0.82 -11.34 -1.71
C CYS A 256 1.86 -10.28 -1.37
N TRP A 257 1.39 -9.11 -0.92
CA TRP A 257 2.25 -8.01 -0.48
C TRP A 257 2.04 -7.74 1.01
N ILE A 258 3.12 -7.44 1.71
CA ILE A 258 3.06 -7.08 3.14
C ILE A 258 3.67 -5.70 3.36
N HIS A 259 3.33 -5.09 4.49
CA HIS A 259 4.03 -3.92 5.01
C HIS A 259 5.14 -4.38 5.94
N GLY A 260 6.33 -3.78 5.82
CA GLY A 260 7.45 -3.96 6.72
C GLY A 260 8.04 -2.63 7.17
N TYR A 261 8.31 -2.50 8.48
CA TYR A 261 9.16 -1.42 8.95
C TYR A 261 10.59 -1.90 9.09
N ALA A 262 11.56 -1.10 8.65
CA ALA A 262 12.95 -1.52 8.64
C ALA A 262 13.83 -0.63 9.51
N VAL A 263 14.71 -1.28 10.29
CA VAL A 263 15.76 -0.62 11.09
C VAL A 263 17.05 -1.41 10.91
N VAL A 264 17.90 -0.94 10.01
CA VAL A 264 19.14 -1.63 9.63
C VAL A 264 20.34 -0.92 10.22
N ARG A 265 21.19 -1.64 10.96
CA ARG A 265 22.42 -1.11 11.57
C ARG A 265 23.56 -2.12 11.44
N PRO A 266 24.84 -1.70 11.62
CA PRO A 266 25.99 -2.61 11.57
C PRO A 266 25.92 -3.75 12.56
N THR A 267 25.23 -3.59 13.70
CA THR A 267 24.99 -4.64 14.68
C THR A 267 23.51 -4.73 15.08
N GLU A 268 23.06 -5.92 15.42
CA GLU A 268 21.70 -6.14 15.91
C GLU A 268 21.40 -5.31 17.18
N ALA A 269 22.36 -5.16 18.07
CA ALA A 269 22.20 -4.36 19.27
C ALA A 269 21.98 -2.88 18.96
N GLU A 270 22.64 -2.33 17.94
CA GLU A 270 22.40 -0.95 17.47
C GLU A 270 21.04 -0.81 16.81
N ALA A 271 20.61 -1.78 16.00
CA ALA A 271 19.29 -1.78 15.37
C ALA A 271 18.17 -1.80 16.43
N ARG A 272 18.30 -2.64 17.45
CA ARG A 272 17.34 -2.72 18.58
C ARG A 272 17.30 -1.42 19.37
N ARG A 273 18.46 -0.82 19.72
CA ARG A 273 18.50 0.48 20.42
C ARG A 273 17.88 1.61 19.58
N ALA A 274 18.12 1.64 18.27
CA ALA A 274 17.50 2.62 17.39
C ALA A 274 15.98 2.47 17.34
N LEU A 275 15.48 1.24 17.30
CA LEU A 275 14.04 0.94 17.34
C LEU A 275 13.44 1.36 18.70
N GLU A 276 14.02 0.92 19.81
CA GLU A 276 13.56 1.25 21.16
C GLU A 276 13.50 2.76 21.39
N ARG A 277 14.50 3.51 20.93
CA ARG A 277 14.53 4.96 21.05
C ARG A 277 13.28 5.61 20.47
N TYR A 278 12.91 5.36 19.22
CA TYR A 278 11.77 6.05 18.63
C TYR A 278 10.41 5.45 19.01
N VAL A 279 10.38 4.20 19.47
CA VAL A 279 9.14 3.53 19.91
C VAL A 279 8.85 3.76 21.40
N VAL A 280 9.88 3.75 22.25
CA VAL A 280 9.72 3.85 23.71
C VAL A 280 9.94 5.29 24.16
N ASP A 281 11.09 5.91 23.83
CA ASP A 281 11.41 7.24 24.35
C ASP A 281 10.60 8.35 23.68
N TYR A 282 10.26 8.18 22.39
CA TYR A 282 9.52 9.16 21.58
C TYR A 282 8.15 8.66 21.09
N GLY A 283 7.74 7.46 21.47
CA GLY A 283 6.48 6.87 21.00
C GLY A 283 5.26 7.66 21.46
N ASP A 284 4.25 7.78 20.59
CA ASP A 284 3.01 8.48 20.88
C ASP A 284 1.90 7.47 21.26
N ASP A 285 1.80 7.19 22.57
CA ASP A 285 0.80 6.26 23.10
C ASP A 285 -0.63 6.81 23.00
N VAL A 286 -0.81 8.15 22.94
CA VAL A 286 -2.14 8.76 22.77
C VAL A 286 -2.65 8.48 21.36
N ALA A 287 -1.84 8.73 20.34
CA ALA A 287 -2.21 8.43 18.95
C ALA A 287 -2.51 6.95 18.76
N VAL A 288 -1.68 6.05 19.33
CA VAL A 288 -1.92 4.59 19.25
C VAL A 288 -3.22 4.21 19.96
N SER A 289 -3.54 4.79 21.12
CA SER A 289 -4.81 4.52 21.82
C SER A 289 -6.01 4.94 20.98
N ASN A 290 -5.95 6.12 20.38
CA ASN A 290 -7.00 6.60 19.46
C ASN A 290 -7.15 5.68 18.23
N MET A 291 -6.04 5.18 17.69
CA MET A 291 -6.07 4.21 16.57
C MET A 291 -6.75 2.91 16.97
N LEU A 292 -6.42 2.37 18.14
CA LEU A 292 -7.03 1.12 18.65
C LEU A 292 -8.54 1.27 18.85
N GLU A 293 -8.99 2.40 19.39
CA GLU A 293 -10.41 2.72 19.51
C GLU A 293 -11.11 2.76 18.13
N ILE A 294 -10.50 3.42 17.14
CA ILE A 294 -11.03 3.50 15.78
C ILE A 294 -11.11 2.11 15.12
N PHE A 295 -10.16 1.23 15.41
CA PHE A 295 -10.18 -0.16 14.93
C PHE A 295 -11.15 -1.07 15.71
N GLY A 296 -11.77 -0.58 16.79
CA GLY A 296 -12.63 -1.39 17.67
C GLY A 296 -11.83 -2.43 18.46
N MET A 297 -10.55 -2.18 18.69
CA MET A 297 -9.64 -3.06 19.43
C MET A 297 -9.47 -2.54 20.87
N GLU A 298 -10.53 -2.64 21.66
CA GLU A 298 -10.48 -2.22 23.05
C GLU A 298 -9.70 -3.22 23.92
N SER A 299 -8.98 -2.69 24.92
CA SER A 299 -8.06 -3.45 25.80
C SER A 299 -8.72 -4.55 26.63
N ALA A 300 -10.04 -4.60 26.72
CA ALA A 300 -10.78 -5.57 27.53
C ALA A 300 -10.81 -7.00 26.96
N THR A 301 -10.37 -7.21 25.71
CA THR A 301 -10.47 -8.50 25.00
C THR A 301 -9.14 -9.19 24.74
N LEU A 302 -8.01 -8.53 24.93
CA LEU A 302 -6.68 -9.08 24.68
C LEU A 302 -5.85 -9.20 25.97
N GLU A 303 -5.04 -10.24 26.07
CA GLU A 303 -4.03 -10.37 27.13
C GLU A 303 -3.09 -9.15 27.13
N PRO A 304 -2.71 -8.61 28.31
CA PRO A 304 -1.87 -7.41 28.42
C PRO A 304 -0.59 -7.47 27.58
N ALA A 305 0.14 -8.58 27.62
CA ALA A 305 1.38 -8.74 26.86
C ALA A 305 1.17 -8.69 25.32
N VAL A 306 0.04 -9.19 24.84
CA VAL A 306 -0.33 -9.11 23.43
C VAL A 306 -0.66 -7.67 23.04
N MET A 307 -1.34 -6.95 23.92
CA MET A 307 -1.65 -5.54 23.71
C MET A 307 -0.38 -4.67 23.71
N ASP A 308 0.55 -4.91 24.61
CA ASP A 308 1.82 -4.19 24.68
C ASP A 308 2.66 -4.42 23.41
N ALA A 309 2.77 -5.67 22.96
CA ALA A 309 3.42 -6.00 21.69
C ALA A 309 2.74 -5.32 20.50
N PHE A 310 1.41 -5.31 20.48
CA PHE A 310 0.63 -4.64 19.45
C PHE A 310 0.91 -3.12 19.43
N ARG A 311 0.85 -2.45 20.59
CA ARG A 311 1.18 -1.03 20.73
C ARG A 311 2.61 -0.74 20.28
N PHE A 312 3.56 -1.60 20.64
CA PHE A 312 4.96 -1.46 20.22
C PHE A 312 5.08 -1.48 18.69
N HIS A 313 4.52 -2.50 18.02
CA HIS A 313 4.57 -2.62 16.56
C HIS A 313 3.78 -1.52 15.82
N PHE A 314 2.71 -0.98 16.44
CA PHE A 314 2.00 0.17 15.89
C PHE A 314 2.87 1.43 15.93
N LYS A 315 3.55 1.70 17.03
CA LYS A 315 4.51 2.81 17.12
C LYS A 315 5.69 2.62 16.16
N ALA A 316 6.19 1.40 16.04
CA ALA A 316 7.33 1.08 15.20
C ALA A 316 7.08 1.27 13.70
N GLY A 317 5.90 0.91 13.23
CA GLY A 317 5.58 0.96 11.80
C GLY A 317 4.16 0.52 11.50
N HIS A 318 3.17 1.11 12.16
CA HIS A 318 1.73 0.89 11.90
C HIS A 318 1.35 -0.61 11.84
N GLY A 319 1.93 -1.44 12.73
CA GLY A 319 1.68 -2.87 12.78
C GLY A 319 2.35 -3.70 11.68
N GLY A 320 3.30 -3.11 10.95
CA GLY A 320 4.06 -3.79 9.90
C GLY A 320 4.96 -4.90 10.42
N TYR A 321 5.46 -5.72 9.51
CA TYR A 321 6.39 -6.79 9.79
C TYR A 321 7.78 -6.22 10.17
N PRO A 322 8.41 -6.66 11.28
CA PRO A 322 9.71 -6.14 11.69
C PRO A 322 10.85 -6.66 10.82
N LEU A 323 11.60 -5.75 10.21
CA LEU A 323 12.89 -5.99 9.55
C LEU A 323 13.98 -5.25 10.33
N VAL A 324 14.44 -5.82 11.43
CA VAL A 324 15.30 -5.17 12.42
C VAL A 324 16.55 -6.01 12.65
N GLY A 325 17.73 -5.47 12.35
CA GLY A 325 18.99 -6.19 12.51
C GLY A 325 20.11 -5.67 11.61
N THR A 326 21.09 -6.54 11.35
CA THR A 326 22.12 -6.29 10.35
C THR A 326 21.57 -6.47 8.93
N PRO A 327 22.25 -5.94 7.89
CA PRO A 327 21.84 -6.17 6.51
C PRO A 327 21.64 -7.66 6.17
N GLU A 328 22.54 -8.52 6.63
CA GLU A 328 22.48 -9.98 6.38
C GLU A 328 21.28 -10.63 7.07
N GLN A 329 20.97 -10.23 8.31
CA GLN A 329 19.81 -10.73 9.05
C GLN A 329 18.51 -10.33 8.35
N VAL A 330 18.42 -9.09 7.91
CA VAL A 330 17.25 -8.57 7.19
C VAL A 330 17.06 -9.30 5.85
N VAL A 331 18.13 -9.52 5.07
CA VAL A 331 18.05 -10.26 3.80
C VAL A 331 17.67 -11.72 4.02
N ALA A 332 18.22 -12.37 5.05
CA ALA A 332 17.84 -13.74 5.41
C ALA A 332 16.33 -13.82 5.76
N GLU A 333 15.81 -12.85 6.49
CA GLU A 333 14.40 -12.79 6.81
C GLU A 333 13.53 -12.54 5.58
N MET A 334 13.95 -11.67 4.67
CA MET A 334 13.25 -11.45 3.40
C MET A 334 13.25 -12.70 2.50
N ALA A 335 14.35 -13.48 2.50
CA ALA A 335 14.40 -14.75 1.80
C ALA A 335 13.39 -15.74 2.39
N ARG A 336 13.29 -15.81 3.72
CA ARG A 336 12.29 -16.63 4.43
C ARG A 336 10.86 -16.22 4.06
N LEU A 337 10.57 -14.92 4.00
CA LEU A 337 9.27 -14.40 3.59
C LEU A 337 8.94 -14.77 2.13
N ALA A 338 9.93 -14.66 1.23
CA ALA A 338 9.76 -15.08 -0.16
C ALA A 338 9.50 -16.60 -0.28
N ASP A 339 10.19 -17.42 0.52
CA ASP A 339 9.96 -18.89 0.60
C ASP A 339 8.56 -19.23 1.15
N MET A 340 7.97 -18.36 1.95
CA MET A 340 6.60 -18.52 2.42
C MET A 340 5.55 -18.09 1.39
N GLY A 341 5.97 -17.44 0.29
CA GLY A 341 5.09 -17.00 -0.79
C GLY A 341 4.73 -15.52 -0.77
N VAL A 342 5.44 -14.69 0.01
CA VAL A 342 5.35 -13.22 -0.11
C VAL A 342 6.00 -12.79 -1.41
N ASP A 343 5.27 -12.06 -2.24
CA ASP A 343 5.74 -11.59 -3.55
C ASP A 343 6.35 -10.18 -3.50
N GLY A 344 5.99 -9.40 -2.49
CA GLY A 344 6.51 -8.05 -2.33
C GLY A 344 6.35 -7.50 -0.92
N ILE A 345 7.23 -6.55 -0.58
CA ILE A 345 7.20 -5.86 0.69
C ILE A 345 7.18 -4.34 0.48
N LEU A 346 6.25 -3.67 1.15
CA LEU A 346 6.14 -2.23 1.20
C LEU A 346 6.89 -1.74 2.43
N LEU A 347 8.03 -1.14 2.24
CA LEU A 347 8.92 -0.68 3.30
C LEU A 347 8.49 0.66 3.87
N SER A 348 8.74 0.85 5.14
CA SER A 348 8.70 2.13 5.82
C SER A 348 9.87 2.27 6.79
N TRP A 349 10.25 3.50 7.04
CA TRP A 349 11.35 3.86 7.94
C TRP A 349 10.96 5.04 8.82
N LEU A 350 11.75 5.33 9.85
CA LEU A 350 11.61 6.56 10.62
C LEU A 350 12.00 7.79 9.76
N ASP A 351 13.20 7.75 9.19
CA ASP A 351 13.72 8.70 8.21
C ASP A 351 13.76 8.03 6.82
N TYR A 352 12.80 8.37 5.96
CA TYR A 352 12.68 7.72 4.65
C TYR A 352 13.86 8.00 3.70
N LEU A 353 14.52 9.13 3.82
CA LEU A 353 15.67 9.44 2.97
C LEU A 353 16.94 8.77 3.47
N GLY A 354 17.34 9.03 4.71
CA GLY A 354 18.58 8.49 5.24
C GLY A 354 18.58 6.96 5.40
N GLU A 355 17.47 6.40 5.87
CA GLU A 355 17.32 4.94 5.97
C GLU A 355 17.13 4.28 4.59
N GLY A 356 16.47 4.96 3.66
CA GLY A 356 16.34 4.50 2.29
C GLY A 356 17.68 4.47 1.54
N GLU A 357 18.52 5.49 1.71
CA GLU A 357 19.90 5.50 1.19
C GLU A 357 20.70 4.32 1.77
N ARG A 358 20.67 4.12 3.08
CA ARG A 358 21.28 2.96 3.75
C ARG A 358 20.78 1.63 3.22
N TRP A 359 19.46 1.49 3.01
CA TRP A 359 18.90 0.28 2.42
C TRP A 359 19.48 -0.03 1.05
N ILE A 360 19.61 0.98 0.23
CA ILE A 360 20.17 0.85 -1.14
C ILE A 360 21.65 0.47 -1.09
N GLU A 361 22.41 1.04 -0.16
CA GLU A 361 23.86 0.80 -0.05
C GLU A 361 24.17 -0.56 0.60
N ASP A 362 23.47 -0.92 1.69
CA ASP A 362 23.86 -2.04 2.54
C ASP A 362 23.02 -3.31 2.28
N VAL A 363 21.71 -3.16 1.96
CA VAL A 363 20.77 -4.30 1.88
C VAL A 363 20.55 -4.75 0.43
N LEU A 364 20.37 -3.81 -0.49
CA LEU A 364 20.02 -4.12 -1.88
C LEU A 364 21.03 -5.04 -2.57
N PRO A 365 22.36 -4.82 -2.47
CA PRO A 365 23.36 -5.73 -3.07
C PRO A 365 23.32 -7.15 -2.49
N LEU A 366 23.00 -7.29 -1.21
CA LEU A 366 22.85 -8.59 -0.56
C LEU A 366 21.58 -9.31 -1.03
N MET A 367 20.47 -8.59 -1.29
CA MET A 367 19.26 -9.15 -1.88
C MET A 367 19.53 -9.68 -3.30
N GLU A 368 20.33 -8.97 -4.10
CA GLU A 368 20.75 -9.40 -5.42
C GLU A 368 21.61 -10.67 -5.34
N SER A 369 22.58 -10.68 -4.45
CA SER A 369 23.43 -11.84 -4.19
C SER A 369 22.66 -13.07 -3.69
N ALA A 370 21.59 -12.86 -2.95
CA ALA A 370 20.67 -13.90 -2.45
C ALA A 370 19.67 -14.38 -3.53
N GLY A 371 19.68 -13.82 -4.74
CA GLY A 371 18.76 -14.17 -5.82
C GLY A 371 17.30 -13.75 -5.56
N LEU A 372 17.09 -12.78 -4.67
CA LEU A 372 15.76 -12.23 -4.40
C LEU A 372 15.30 -11.25 -5.48
N ARG A 373 16.25 -10.62 -6.13
CA ARG A 373 16.00 -9.68 -7.23
C ARG A 373 17.20 -9.60 -8.18
N ALA A 374 16.97 -9.14 -9.38
CA ALA A 374 18.03 -8.78 -10.32
C ALA A 374 18.53 -7.34 -10.01
N PRO A 375 19.79 -7.02 -10.38
CA PRO A 375 20.28 -5.65 -10.36
C PRO A 375 19.37 -4.71 -11.15
N ALA A 376 19.26 -3.46 -10.71
CA ALA A 376 18.55 -2.45 -11.49
C ALA A 376 19.25 -2.22 -12.84
N ALA A 377 18.47 -2.30 -13.94
CA ALA A 377 18.96 -2.11 -15.29
C ALA A 377 19.22 -0.62 -15.63
#